data_a833287e513b13905be15216da454495
#
_entry.id   a833287e513b13905be15216da454495
#
_cell.length_a   1.000
_cell.length_b   1.000
_cell.length_c   1.000
_cell.angle_alpha   90.00
_cell.angle_beta   90.00
_cell.angle_gamma   90.00
#
_symmetry.space_group_name_H-M   'P 1'
#
loop_
_entity.id
_entity.type
_entity.pdbx_description
1 polymer ?
#
loop_
_entity_poly.entity_id
_entity_poly.type
_entity_poly.pdbx_seq_one_letter_code
_entity_poly.pdbx_strand_id
1 'polypeptide(L)'
;ICGCYLGKPVECILMPDMKKILTRTDNYPLHRYIDLEDVQKIDSSDITHPIKQRAYPKDFNKMPSDDDTNYMLIAYEVLKRYGRDFTSSDVAEVWLSTQTKYAYCTAERVAYINLINGFVPPESGEYKNAYREWIGAQIRSDFYGYINPGDPETAAEMAWRDARVSHVKNGIYGSMWVAAMIAEAYVTDDIKRIIQAGLSQIPSSSRLHKAVTNIIAMHENGVSAESCISDIRTRWNEEFSHNWCHTISNAEIVATALLYGNKDYGKSICMAVGACFDTDCNGATVGSVLGTAIGYNAIPSYWKDRVNDTLESTLMGYNSVSISDMAEKTLDFIKKN
;
A
#
# COMPACT_ATOMS: atom_id res chain seq x y z
N ILE A 1 -1.68 4.77 -7.06
CA ILE A 1 -2.71 4.37 -8.04
C ILE A 1 -2.14 3.38 -9.06
N CYS A 2 -1.10 3.69 -9.86
CA CYS A 2 -0.61 2.81 -10.92
C CYS A 2 -0.22 1.42 -10.43
N GLY A 3 0.50 1.33 -9.31
CA GLY A 3 0.91 0.06 -8.71
C GLY A 3 -0.26 -0.74 -8.15
N CYS A 4 -1.21 -0.08 -7.49
CA CYS A 4 -2.45 -0.68 -7.02
C CYS A 4 -3.23 -1.28 -8.22
N TYR A 5 -3.39 -0.49 -9.28
CA TYR A 5 -4.11 -0.93 -10.48
C TYR A 5 -3.42 -2.10 -11.21
N LEU A 6 -2.08 -2.19 -11.13
CA LEU A 6 -1.33 -3.34 -11.66
C LEU A 6 -1.60 -4.60 -10.82
N GLY A 7 -1.65 -4.48 -9.50
CA GLY A 7 -1.79 -5.61 -8.58
C GLY A 7 -3.22 -6.12 -8.42
N LYS A 8 -4.21 -5.24 -8.57
CA LYS A 8 -5.63 -5.55 -8.33
C LYS A 8 -6.20 -6.77 -9.08
N PRO A 9 -5.88 -7.01 -10.37
CA PRO A 9 -6.36 -8.20 -11.07
C PRO A 9 -5.85 -9.52 -10.47
N VAL A 10 -4.68 -9.51 -9.87
CA VAL A 10 -3.97 -10.68 -9.35
C VAL A 10 -3.91 -10.76 -7.82
N GLU A 11 -4.66 -9.92 -7.13
CA GLU A 11 -4.82 -9.98 -5.68
C GLU A 11 -5.35 -11.36 -5.25
N CYS A 12 -4.75 -11.94 -4.22
CA CYS A 12 -4.97 -13.30 -3.74
C CYS A 12 -4.48 -14.43 -4.67
N ILE A 13 -3.76 -14.12 -5.75
CA ILE A 13 -3.12 -15.15 -6.59
C ILE A 13 -1.79 -15.56 -5.95
N LEU A 14 -1.60 -16.84 -5.74
CA LEU A 14 -0.37 -17.39 -5.19
C LEU A 14 0.69 -17.59 -6.28
N MET A 15 1.98 -17.62 -5.91
CA MET A 15 3.10 -17.67 -6.85
C MET A 15 3.02 -18.79 -7.90
N PRO A 16 2.61 -20.03 -7.59
CA PRO A 16 2.50 -21.06 -8.62
C PRO A 16 1.55 -20.68 -9.75
N ASP A 17 0.39 -20.10 -9.40
CA ASP A 17 -0.61 -19.65 -10.37
C ASP A 17 -0.19 -18.34 -11.04
N MET A 18 0.41 -17.40 -10.30
CA MET A 18 0.97 -16.16 -10.86
C MET A 18 1.97 -16.47 -11.97
N LYS A 19 2.90 -17.37 -11.73
CA LYS A 19 3.89 -17.77 -12.73
C LYS A 19 3.25 -18.40 -13.97
N LYS A 20 2.22 -19.24 -13.80
CA LYS A 20 1.49 -19.81 -14.93
C LYS A 20 0.78 -18.72 -15.74
N ILE A 21 0.06 -17.84 -15.08
CA ILE A 21 -0.66 -16.72 -15.69
C ILE A 21 0.29 -15.87 -16.51
N LEU A 22 1.34 -15.37 -15.89
CA LEU A 22 2.31 -14.48 -16.54
C LEU A 22 3.04 -15.16 -17.70
N THR A 23 3.39 -16.45 -17.56
CA THR A 23 4.05 -17.20 -18.65
C THR A 23 3.09 -17.40 -19.83
N ARG A 24 1.83 -17.74 -19.58
CA ARG A 24 0.83 -17.97 -20.64
C ARG A 24 0.39 -16.72 -21.37
N THR A 25 0.57 -15.55 -20.74
CA THR A 25 0.25 -14.23 -21.31
C THR A 25 1.47 -13.51 -21.87
N ASP A 26 2.63 -14.18 -21.96
CA ASP A 26 3.90 -13.59 -22.38
C ASP A 26 4.25 -12.31 -21.58
N ASN A 27 4.03 -12.38 -20.26
CA ASN A 27 4.27 -11.29 -19.30
C ASN A 27 5.15 -11.72 -18.12
N TYR A 28 5.94 -12.80 -18.27
CA TYR A 28 6.85 -13.28 -17.23
C TYR A 28 8.33 -12.99 -17.59
N PRO A 29 9.12 -12.39 -16.68
CA PRO A 29 8.69 -11.74 -15.42
C PRO A 29 7.73 -10.57 -15.71
N LEU A 30 6.86 -10.24 -14.73
CA LEU A 30 5.87 -9.18 -14.89
C LEU A 30 6.54 -7.87 -15.33
N HIS A 31 6.08 -7.28 -16.45
CA HIS A 31 6.68 -6.07 -17.03
C HIS A 31 5.65 -5.11 -17.65
N ARG A 32 4.38 -5.47 -17.64
CA ARG A 32 3.28 -4.65 -18.16
C ARG A 32 1.99 -4.91 -17.39
N TYR A 33 0.98 -4.07 -17.60
CA TYR A 33 -0.36 -4.36 -17.09
C TYR A 33 -0.87 -5.71 -17.60
N ILE A 34 -1.72 -6.35 -16.78
CA ILE A 34 -2.41 -7.59 -17.15
C ILE A 34 -3.72 -7.17 -17.79
N ASP A 35 -3.90 -7.42 -19.07
CA ASP A 35 -5.09 -7.06 -19.84
C ASP A 35 -6.11 -8.21 -19.86
N LEU A 36 -7.42 -7.88 -19.92
CA LEU A 36 -8.49 -8.88 -19.97
C LEU A 36 -8.35 -9.82 -21.16
N GLU A 37 -7.94 -9.30 -22.31
CA GLU A 37 -7.70 -10.11 -23.52
C GLU A 37 -6.64 -11.20 -23.30
N ASP A 38 -5.62 -10.91 -22.50
CA ASP A 38 -4.60 -11.90 -22.17
C ASP A 38 -5.19 -13.00 -21.28
N VAL A 39 -5.97 -12.61 -20.28
CA VAL A 39 -6.58 -13.54 -19.32
C VAL A 39 -7.63 -14.43 -20.00
N GLN A 40 -8.40 -13.90 -20.92
CA GLN A 40 -9.39 -14.68 -21.69
C GLN A 40 -8.77 -15.78 -22.57
N LYS A 41 -7.48 -15.66 -22.90
CA LYS A 41 -6.73 -16.67 -23.67
C LYS A 41 -6.15 -17.79 -22.80
N ILE A 42 -6.18 -17.64 -21.47
CA ILE A 42 -5.60 -18.63 -20.57
C ILE A 42 -6.58 -19.79 -20.37
N ASP A 43 -6.10 -21.01 -20.56
CA ASP A 43 -6.76 -22.17 -19.98
C ASP A 43 -6.60 -22.10 -18.45
N SER A 44 -7.71 -21.84 -17.75
CA SER A 44 -7.76 -21.71 -16.30
C SER A 44 -8.04 -23.03 -15.56
N SER A 45 -8.08 -24.15 -16.29
CA SER A 45 -8.46 -25.45 -15.71
C SER A 45 -7.52 -25.93 -14.59
N ASP A 46 -6.27 -25.46 -14.59
CA ASP A 46 -5.24 -25.78 -13.59
C ASP A 46 -4.81 -24.57 -12.74
N ILE A 47 -5.59 -23.49 -12.74
CA ILE A 47 -5.40 -22.30 -11.90
C ILE A 47 -6.37 -22.42 -10.72
N THR A 48 -5.82 -22.46 -9.51
CA THR A 48 -6.58 -22.68 -8.28
C THR A 48 -7.42 -21.46 -7.90
N HIS A 49 -6.90 -20.25 -8.15
CA HIS A 49 -7.54 -18.99 -7.80
C HIS A 49 -7.89 -18.22 -9.08
N PRO A 50 -9.17 -18.01 -9.39
CA PRO A 50 -9.58 -17.30 -10.59
C PRO A 50 -9.16 -15.83 -10.51
N ILE A 51 -8.64 -15.31 -11.62
CA ILE A 51 -8.30 -13.90 -11.74
C ILE A 51 -9.58 -13.06 -11.61
N LYS A 52 -9.53 -12.02 -10.81
CA LYS A 52 -10.70 -11.13 -10.61
C LYS A 52 -11.00 -10.37 -11.90
N GLN A 53 -12.19 -10.55 -12.45
CA GLN A 53 -12.60 -9.93 -13.73
C GLN A 53 -12.89 -8.42 -13.66
N ARG A 54 -12.77 -7.78 -12.50
CA ARG A 54 -13.32 -6.44 -12.26
C ARG A 54 -12.34 -5.27 -12.42
N ALA A 55 -11.10 -5.48 -12.81
CA ALA A 55 -10.11 -4.42 -12.65
C ALA A 55 -8.99 -4.46 -13.69
N TYR A 56 -9.35 -4.54 -14.97
CA TYR A 56 -8.35 -4.49 -16.03
C TYR A 56 -8.20 -3.06 -16.57
N PRO A 57 -6.96 -2.50 -16.57
CA PRO A 57 -6.73 -1.11 -16.96
C PRO A 57 -7.27 -0.69 -18.32
N LYS A 58 -7.24 -1.61 -19.30
CA LYS A 58 -7.69 -1.34 -20.66
C LYS A 58 -9.21 -1.13 -20.77
N ASP A 59 -9.97 -1.78 -19.89
CA ASP A 59 -11.43 -1.79 -19.98
C ASP A 59 -12.08 -0.69 -19.15
N PHE A 60 -11.39 -0.21 -18.10
CA PHE A 60 -11.98 0.74 -17.17
C PHE A 60 -11.64 2.21 -17.46
N ASN A 61 -10.49 2.49 -18.07
CA ASN A 61 -10.02 3.86 -18.36
C ASN A 61 -10.18 4.83 -17.15
N LYS A 62 -10.04 4.31 -15.93
CA LYS A 62 -10.11 5.02 -14.65
C LYS A 62 -9.64 4.09 -13.53
N MET A 63 -9.22 4.62 -12.39
CA MET A 63 -8.94 3.80 -11.23
C MET A 63 -10.26 3.38 -10.56
N PRO A 64 -10.60 2.10 -10.52
CA PRO A 64 -11.77 1.63 -9.79
C PRO A 64 -11.55 1.78 -8.28
N SER A 65 -12.65 1.80 -7.53
CA SER A 65 -12.60 1.87 -6.07
C SER A 65 -11.80 0.73 -5.47
N ASP A 66 -10.94 1.08 -4.54
CA ASP A 66 -10.08 0.19 -3.79
C ASP A 66 -9.88 0.71 -2.36
N ASP A 67 -9.56 -0.17 -1.39
CA ASP A 67 -9.31 0.30 -0.02
C ASP A 67 -8.03 1.13 0.10
N ASP A 68 -6.94 0.79 -0.62
CA ASP A 68 -5.73 1.61 -0.71
C ASP A 68 -6.06 3.08 -1.06
N THR A 69 -6.90 3.28 -2.07
CA THR A 69 -7.24 4.62 -2.54
C THR A 69 -8.34 5.30 -1.73
N ASN A 70 -9.29 4.54 -1.20
CA ASN A 70 -10.31 5.06 -0.29
C ASN A 70 -9.69 5.64 0.98
N TYR A 71 -8.64 5.01 1.53
CA TYR A 71 -7.96 5.50 2.71
C TYR A 71 -7.26 6.84 2.50
N MET A 72 -6.77 7.12 1.28
CA MET A 72 -6.22 8.45 0.96
C MET A 72 -7.29 9.54 1.10
N LEU A 73 -8.50 9.27 0.62
CA LEU A 73 -9.62 10.19 0.72
C LEU A 73 -10.14 10.32 2.16
N ILE A 74 -10.10 9.25 2.94
CA ILE A 74 -10.42 9.27 4.37
C ILE A 74 -9.43 10.16 5.14
N ALA A 75 -8.13 9.98 4.92
CA ALA A 75 -7.10 10.80 5.56
C ALA A 75 -7.22 12.28 5.15
N TYR A 76 -7.51 12.57 3.88
CA TYR A 76 -7.84 13.91 3.43
C TYR A 76 -9.04 14.49 4.20
N GLU A 77 -10.13 13.73 4.37
CA GLU A 77 -11.33 14.19 5.08
C GLU A 77 -11.08 14.40 6.57
N VAL A 78 -10.21 13.58 7.20
CA VAL A 78 -9.75 13.78 8.58
C VAL A 78 -9.05 15.13 8.71
N LEU A 79 -8.07 15.40 7.87
CA LEU A 79 -7.32 16.66 7.90
C LEU A 79 -8.21 17.88 7.59
N LYS A 80 -9.17 17.73 6.69
CA LYS A 80 -10.12 18.77 6.33
C LYS A 80 -11.04 19.15 7.48
N ARG A 81 -11.50 18.17 8.28
CA ARG A 81 -12.42 18.40 9.41
C ARG A 81 -11.70 18.86 10.66
N TYR A 82 -10.57 18.24 10.98
CA TYR A 82 -9.95 18.37 12.30
C TYR A 82 -8.57 19.02 12.26
N GLY A 83 -8.02 19.28 11.07
CA GLY A 83 -6.67 19.85 10.93
C GLY A 83 -5.57 18.88 11.33
N ARG A 84 -4.37 19.40 11.48
CA ARG A 84 -3.16 18.59 11.72
C ARG A 84 -3.09 17.96 13.13
N ASP A 85 -3.81 18.52 14.10
CA ASP A 85 -3.84 18.05 15.48
C ASP A 85 -4.91 16.99 15.74
N PHE A 86 -5.45 16.38 14.70
CA PHE A 86 -6.47 15.33 14.79
C PHE A 86 -6.04 14.20 15.73
N THR A 87 -7.00 13.57 16.38
CA THR A 87 -6.82 12.44 17.28
C THR A 87 -7.29 11.14 16.63
N SER A 88 -6.95 10.00 17.24
CA SER A 88 -7.47 8.69 16.79
C SER A 88 -9.00 8.62 16.87
N SER A 89 -9.62 9.36 17.78
CA SER A 89 -11.08 9.44 17.87
C SER A 89 -11.69 10.21 16.71
N ASP A 90 -11.02 11.24 16.21
CA ASP A 90 -11.44 11.99 15.03
C ASP A 90 -11.38 11.13 13.77
N VAL A 91 -10.35 10.29 13.64
CA VAL A 91 -10.27 9.28 12.56
C VAL A 91 -11.45 8.31 12.65
N ALA A 92 -11.74 7.79 13.85
CA ALA A 92 -12.87 6.89 14.07
C ALA A 92 -14.20 7.52 13.71
N GLU A 93 -14.42 8.81 14.02
CA GLU A 93 -15.61 9.57 13.66
C GLU A 93 -15.76 9.72 12.12
N VAL A 94 -14.65 10.01 11.42
CA VAL A 94 -14.67 10.04 9.94
C VAL A 94 -15.02 8.66 9.38
N TRP A 95 -14.46 7.58 9.90
CA TRP A 95 -14.82 6.23 9.45
C TRP A 95 -16.31 5.94 9.59
N LEU A 96 -16.88 6.23 10.75
CA LEU A 96 -18.28 5.97 11.04
C LEU A 96 -19.24 6.84 10.22
N SER A 97 -18.82 8.05 9.85
CA SER A 97 -19.67 9.04 9.17
C SER A 97 -19.54 9.05 7.64
N THR A 98 -18.52 8.40 7.05
CA THR A 98 -18.23 8.55 5.62
C THR A 98 -18.30 7.26 4.82
N GLN A 99 -18.17 6.11 5.46
CA GLN A 99 -18.10 4.83 4.76
C GLN A 99 -18.80 3.72 5.54
N THR A 100 -19.39 2.77 4.83
CA THR A 100 -20.08 1.64 5.46
C THR A 100 -19.10 0.55 5.90
N LYS A 101 -19.49 -0.23 6.89
CA LYS A 101 -18.74 -1.38 7.41
C LYS A 101 -18.21 -2.34 6.32
N TYR A 102 -18.94 -2.52 5.25
CA TYR A 102 -18.60 -3.48 4.20
C TYR A 102 -17.52 -3.00 3.24
N ALA A 103 -17.20 -1.71 3.26
CA ALA A 103 -16.07 -1.16 2.52
C ALA A 103 -14.73 -1.35 3.25
N TYR A 104 -14.77 -1.76 4.53
CA TYR A 104 -13.58 -2.10 5.30
C TYR A 104 -13.32 -3.60 5.28
N CYS A 105 -12.04 -3.99 5.26
CA CYS A 105 -11.59 -5.38 5.33
C CYS A 105 -11.02 -5.72 6.72
N THR A 106 -10.84 -6.97 7.02
CA THR A 106 -10.05 -7.58 8.10
C THR A 106 -9.98 -6.74 9.41
N ALA A 107 -8.83 -6.19 9.74
CA ALA A 107 -8.61 -5.46 11.00
C ALA A 107 -9.49 -4.23 11.14
N GLU A 108 -9.69 -3.49 10.06
CA GLU A 108 -10.49 -2.29 9.99
C GLU A 108 -11.98 -2.60 10.19
N ARG A 109 -12.47 -3.67 9.60
CA ARG A 109 -13.86 -4.09 9.78
C ARG A 109 -14.12 -4.51 11.23
N VAL A 110 -13.18 -5.22 11.87
CA VAL A 110 -13.28 -5.56 13.30
C VAL A 110 -13.28 -4.28 14.14
N ALA A 111 -12.36 -3.37 13.88
CA ALA A 111 -12.31 -2.08 14.59
C ALA A 111 -13.60 -1.27 14.40
N TYR A 112 -14.13 -1.21 13.18
CA TYR A 112 -15.41 -0.55 12.89
C TYR A 112 -16.57 -1.12 13.73
N ILE A 113 -16.65 -2.45 13.85
CA ILE A 113 -17.65 -3.11 14.69
C ILE A 113 -17.42 -2.78 16.16
N ASN A 114 -16.17 -2.77 16.62
CA ASN A 114 -15.82 -2.40 17.98
C ASN A 114 -16.23 -0.96 18.29
N LEU A 115 -15.97 -0.01 17.38
CA LEU A 115 -16.40 1.39 17.52
C LEU A 115 -17.92 1.51 17.67
N ILE A 116 -18.70 0.79 16.83
CA ILE A 116 -20.19 0.76 16.95
C ILE A 116 -20.63 0.21 18.31
N ASN A 117 -19.88 -0.74 18.87
CA ASN A 117 -20.16 -1.32 20.18
C ASN A 117 -19.66 -0.45 21.37
N GLY A 118 -19.16 0.76 21.08
CA GLY A 118 -18.75 1.72 22.12
C GLY A 118 -17.30 1.61 22.57
N PHE A 119 -16.47 0.76 21.95
CA PHE A 119 -15.02 0.80 22.18
C PHE A 119 -14.42 2.05 21.50
N VAL A 120 -13.40 2.62 22.11
CA VAL A 120 -12.68 3.77 21.57
C VAL A 120 -11.24 3.38 21.22
N PRO A 121 -10.53 4.13 20.33
CA PRO A 121 -9.12 3.88 20.12
C PRO A 121 -8.29 4.09 21.40
N PRO A 122 -7.29 3.24 21.70
CA PRO A 122 -6.81 2.10 20.90
C PRO A 122 -7.57 0.79 21.09
N GLU A 123 -8.49 0.68 22.05
CA GLU A 123 -9.21 -0.55 22.39
C GLU A 123 -10.00 -1.09 21.18
N SER A 124 -10.51 -0.20 20.31
CA SER A 124 -11.19 -0.59 19.06
C SER A 124 -10.31 -1.47 18.16
N GLY A 125 -9.01 -1.21 18.11
CA GLY A 125 -8.03 -1.98 17.35
C GLY A 125 -7.58 -3.27 18.04
N GLU A 126 -7.74 -3.38 19.37
CA GLU A 126 -7.24 -4.49 20.15
C GLU A 126 -8.29 -5.57 20.40
N TYR A 127 -9.52 -5.16 20.70
CA TYR A 127 -10.56 -6.08 21.17
C TYR A 127 -10.94 -7.10 20.10
N LYS A 128 -10.63 -8.37 20.38
CA LYS A 128 -10.93 -9.54 19.49
C LYS A 128 -10.50 -9.34 18.04
N ASN A 129 -9.48 -8.55 17.78
CA ASN A 129 -8.98 -8.27 16.45
C ASN A 129 -7.78 -9.18 16.13
N ALA A 130 -8.06 -10.32 15.49
CA ALA A 130 -7.02 -11.27 15.08
C ALA A 130 -6.12 -10.71 13.96
N TYR A 131 -6.56 -9.70 13.22
CA TYR A 131 -5.89 -9.10 12.07
C TYR A 131 -5.04 -7.88 12.41
N ARG A 132 -4.91 -7.50 13.68
CA ARG A 132 -4.33 -6.23 14.16
C ARG A 132 -2.86 -5.98 13.83
N GLU A 133 -2.14 -6.93 13.27
CA GLU A 133 -0.79 -6.77 12.70
C GLU A 133 -0.76 -7.04 11.18
N TRP A 134 -1.91 -7.02 10.51
CA TRP A 134 -2.01 -7.12 9.06
C TRP A 134 -1.72 -5.77 8.40
N ILE A 135 -1.66 -5.78 7.05
CA ILE A 135 -1.14 -4.67 6.25
C ILE A 135 -2.03 -3.41 6.24
N GLY A 136 -3.29 -3.51 6.65
CA GLY A 136 -4.29 -2.45 6.43
C GLY A 136 -3.95 -1.07 6.99
N ALA A 137 -3.15 -0.95 8.07
CA ALA A 137 -2.65 0.35 8.50
C ALA A 137 -1.48 0.84 7.64
N GLN A 138 -0.64 -0.06 7.15
CA GLN A 138 0.50 0.28 6.30
C GLN A 138 0.06 0.94 5.00
N ILE A 139 -1.01 0.44 4.37
CA ILE A 139 -1.50 0.92 3.06
C ILE A 139 -2.22 2.27 3.11
N ARG A 140 -2.65 2.73 4.27
CA ARG A 140 -3.45 3.96 4.42
C ARG A 140 -2.68 5.17 4.92
N SER A 141 -1.38 5.07 5.03
CA SER A 141 -0.54 6.10 5.65
C SER A 141 0.07 7.11 4.67
N ASP A 142 -0.07 6.89 3.38
CA ASP A 142 0.59 7.67 2.32
C ASP A 142 0.26 9.16 2.42
N PHE A 143 -1.00 9.51 2.69
CA PHE A 143 -1.43 10.90 2.78
C PHE A 143 -0.67 11.68 3.86
N TYR A 144 -0.36 11.04 4.98
CA TYR A 144 0.43 11.67 6.06
C TYR A 144 1.89 11.91 5.62
N GLY A 145 2.43 11.05 4.76
CA GLY A 145 3.71 11.31 4.10
C GLY A 145 3.64 12.47 3.11
N TYR A 146 2.61 12.53 2.29
CA TYR A 146 2.45 13.58 1.27
C TYR A 146 2.37 15.00 1.84
N ILE A 147 1.74 15.18 3.00
CA ILE A 147 1.56 16.50 3.61
C ILE A 147 2.69 16.94 4.54
N ASN A 148 3.74 16.12 4.68
CA ASN A 148 4.91 16.39 5.53
C ASN A 148 6.23 16.23 4.75
N PRO A 149 6.46 16.97 3.63
CA PRO A 149 7.68 16.87 2.85
C PRO A 149 8.93 17.13 3.69
N GLY A 150 9.86 16.16 3.75
CA GLY A 150 11.12 16.30 4.50
C GLY A 150 10.98 16.21 6.01
N ASP A 151 9.79 15.87 6.54
CA ASP A 151 9.53 15.69 7.95
C ASP A 151 8.99 14.28 8.25
N PRO A 152 9.87 13.26 8.27
CA PRO A 152 9.48 11.89 8.53
C PRO A 152 8.94 11.65 9.94
N GLU A 153 9.35 12.46 10.93
CA GLU A 153 8.89 12.33 12.32
C GLU A 153 7.40 12.71 12.45
N THR A 154 7.02 13.88 11.94
CA THR A 154 5.62 14.31 11.95
C THR A 154 4.73 13.38 11.10
N ALA A 155 5.23 12.93 9.94
CA ALA A 155 4.51 11.98 9.09
C ALA A 155 4.22 10.67 9.83
N ALA A 156 5.22 10.10 10.52
CA ALA A 156 5.09 8.88 11.30
C ALA A 156 4.15 9.06 12.49
N GLU A 157 4.18 10.21 13.17
CA GLU A 157 3.33 10.51 14.30
C GLU A 157 1.85 10.61 13.89
N MET A 158 1.55 11.27 12.77
CA MET A 158 0.20 11.32 12.21
C MET A 158 -0.29 9.92 11.80
N ALA A 159 0.56 9.13 11.15
CA ALA A 159 0.27 7.76 10.78
C ALA A 159 0.02 6.86 12.00
N TRP A 160 0.73 7.07 13.11
CA TRP A 160 0.50 6.39 14.38
C TRP A 160 -0.87 6.72 14.98
N ARG A 161 -1.31 7.99 14.93
CA ARG A 161 -2.66 8.38 15.41
C ARG A 161 -3.76 7.67 14.63
N ASP A 162 -3.61 7.57 13.33
CA ASP A 162 -4.55 6.86 12.45
C ASP A 162 -4.52 5.34 12.70
N ALA A 163 -3.34 4.74 12.69
CA ALA A 163 -3.17 3.30 12.75
C ALA A 163 -3.76 2.67 14.02
N ARG A 164 -3.73 3.39 15.16
CA ARG A 164 -4.24 2.92 16.45
C ARG A 164 -5.75 2.67 16.47
N VAL A 165 -6.48 3.16 15.54
CA VAL A 165 -7.93 2.90 15.43
C VAL A 165 -8.19 1.40 15.23
N SER A 166 -7.31 0.70 14.52
CA SER A 166 -7.53 -0.69 14.09
C SER A 166 -6.35 -1.64 14.28
N HIS A 167 -5.15 -1.13 14.53
CA HIS A 167 -3.92 -1.93 14.57
C HIS A 167 -3.12 -1.74 15.86
N VAL A 168 -2.15 -2.65 16.06
CA VAL A 168 -1.20 -2.61 17.17
C VAL A 168 0.19 -3.03 16.70
N LYS A 169 1.22 -2.72 17.49
CA LYS A 169 2.60 -3.21 17.29
C LYS A 169 3.09 -3.05 15.85
N ASN A 170 3.50 -4.16 15.18
CA ASN A 170 4.06 -4.08 13.84
C ASN A 170 3.05 -3.57 12.79
N GLY A 171 1.74 -3.73 12.98
CA GLY A 171 0.73 -3.11 12.13
C GLY A 171 0.81 -1.58 12.15
N ILE A 172 0.97 -0.98 13.36
CA ILE A 172 1.22 0.46 13.51
C ILE A 172 2.59 0.85 12.95
N TYR A 173 3.62 0.05 13.23
CA TYR A 173 4.97 0.36 12.76
C TYR A 173 5.10 0.35 11.23
N GLY A 174 4.36 -0.52 10.53
CA GLY A 174 4.27 -0.50 9.07
C GLY A 174 3.72 0.82 8.52
N SER A 175 2.66 1.33 9.15
CA SER A 175 2.07 2.64 8.82
C SER A 175 3.07 3.80 9.02
N MET A 176 3.71 3.85 10.19
CA MET A 176 4.72 4.86 10.51
C MET A 176 5.91 4.82 9.52
N TRP A 177 6.37 3.62 9.20
CA TRP A 177 7.48 3.39 8.27
C TRP A 177 7.16 3.92 6.87
N VAL A 178 5.99 3.63 6.33
CA VAL A 178 5.59 4.08 4.98
C VAL A 178 5.38 5.59 4.93
N ALA A 179 4.68 6.19 5.89
CA ALA A 179 4.49 7.64 5.94
C ALA A 179 5.83 8.39 5.99
N ALA A 180 6.77 7.92 6.82
CA ALA A 180 8.09 8.50 6.95
C ALA A 180 8.94 8.32 5.68
N MET A 181 8.87 7.17 5.00
CA MET A 181 9.53 6.97 3.70
C MET A 181 9.04 7.97 2.66
N ILE A 182 7.73 8.20 2.56
CA ILE A 182 7.14 9.12 1.60
C ILE A 182 7.57 10.57 1.92
N ALA A 183 7.57 10.96 3.19
CA ALA A 183 8.03 12.28 3.61
C ALA A 183 9.50 12.51 3.22
N GLU A 184 10.38 11.53 3.44
CA GLU A 184 11.79 11.60 3.06
C GLU A 184 12.00 11.61 1.54
N ALA A 185 11.14 10.90 0.78
CA ALA A 185 11.23 10.83 -0.68
C ALA A 185 11.04 12.18 -1.40
N TYR A 186 10.50 13.20 -0.75
CA TYR A 186 10.44 14.55 -1.30
C TYR A 186 11.81 15.26 -1.36
N VAL A 187 12.76 14.85 -0.53
CA VAL A 187 14.05 15.55 -0.36
C VAL A 187 15.23 14.72 -0.82
N THR A 188 15.02 13.46 -1.19
CA THR A 188 16.07 12.59 -1.74
C THR A 188 15.49 11.52 -2.64
N ASP A 189 16.29 11.06 -3.60
CA ASP A 189 16.01 9.89 -4.43
C ASP A 189 16.92 8.68 -4.07
N ASP A 190 17.66 8.77 -2.97
CA ASP A 190 18.42 7.66 -2.42
C ASP A 190 17.49 6.69 -1.72
N ILE A 191 17.17 5.59 -2.39
CA ILE A 191 16.21 4.58 -1.92
C ILE A 191 16.60 4.01 -0.56
N LYS A 192 17.90 3.73 -0.33
CA LYS A 192 18.36 3.20 0.95
C LYS A 192 18.11 4.21 2.07
N ARG A 193 18.44 5.48 1.84
CA ARG A 193 18.19 6.57 2.79
C ARG A 193 16.69 6.71 3.08
N ILE A 194 15.84 6.62 2.07
CA ILE A 194 14.37 6.67 2.23
C ILE A 194 13.90 5.55 3.15
N ILE A 195 14.31 4.30 2.90
CA ILE A 195 13.95 3.15 3.73
C ILE A 195 14.45 3.32 5.17
N GLN A 196 15.67 3.82 5.35
CA GLN A 196 16.28 4.05 6.67
C GLN A 196 15.59 5.19 7.44
N ALA A 197 15.14 6.24 6.76
CA ALA A 197 14.34 7.31 7.38
C ALA A 197 13.04 6.74 7.97
N GLY A 198 12.36 5.85 7.25
CA GLY A 198 11.21 5.13 7.81
C GLY A 198 11.57 4.25 9.01
N LEU A 199 12.67 3.49 8.93
CA LEU A 199 13.12 2.64 10.03
C LEU A 199 13.48 3.44 11.29
N SER A 200 13.99 4.65 11.14
CA SER A 200 14.34 5.52 12.29
C SER A 200 13.12 5.94 13.12
N GLN A 201 11.90 5.84 12.56
CA GLN A 201 10.66 6.24 13.23
C GLN A 201 9.98 5.09 14.00
N ILE A 202 10.54 3.89 13.96
CA ILE A 202 9.97 2.70 14.61
C ILE A 202 10.99 2.05 15.56
N PRO A 203 10.55 1.31 16.60
CA PRO A 203 11.47 0.69 17.55
C PRO A 203 12.44 -0.26 16.86
N SER A 204 13.76 -0.05 17.07
CA SER A 204 14.82 -0.90 16.50
C SER A 204 14.75 -2.37 16.97
N SER A 205 14.10 -2.62 18.09
CA SER A 205 13.84 -3.96 18.62
C SER A 205 12.66 -4.67 17.95
N SER A 206 11.82 -3.94 17.17
CA SER A 206 10.63 -4.51 16.53
C SER A 206 10.99 -5.56 15.47
N ARG A 207 10.06 -6.49 15.23
CA ARG A 207 10.22 -7.51 14.19
C ARG A 207 10.29 -6.89 12.79
N LEU A 208 9.47 -5.87 12.52
CA LEU A 208 9.46 -5.16 11.24
C LEU A 208 10.80 -4.49 10.97
N HIS A 209 11.34 -3.73 11.94
CA HIS A 209 12.65 -3.09 11.79
C HIS A 209 13.74 -4.11 11.44
N LYS A 210 13.80 -5.22 12.17
CA LYS A 210 14.79 -6.29 11.92
C LYS A 210 14.62 -6.93 10.55
N ALA A 211 13.39 -7.19 10.13
CA ALA A 211 13.09 -7.80 8.84
C ALA A 211 13.53 -6.92 7.67
N VAL A 212 13.15 -5.65 7.67
CA VAL A 212 13.55 -4.70 6.63
C VAL A 212 15.05 -4.43 6.64
N THR A 213 15.69 -4.33 7.83
CA THR A 213 17.14 -4.21 7.94
C THR A 213 17.86 -5.42 7.32
N ASN A 214 17.31 -6.63 7.47
CA ASN A 214 17.86 -7.83 6.82
C ASN A 214 17.79 -7.74 5.29
N ILE A 215 16.71 -7.21 4.71
CA ILE A 215 16.60 -6.99 3.26
C ILE A 215 17.67 -6.01 2.77
N ILE A 216 17.90 -4.91 3.50
CA ILE A 216 19.00 -3.98 3.18
C ILE A 216 20.36 -4.71 3.19
N ALA A 217 20.63 -5.51 4.21
CA ALA A 217 21.87 -6.26 4.32
C ALA A 217 22.03 -7.30 3.19
N MET A 218 20.96 -8.00 2.81
CA MET A 218 20.99 -8.92 1.67
C MET A 218 21.34 -8.19 0.37
N HIS A 219 20.75 -7.04 0.13
CA HIS A 219 21.07 -6.21 -1.04
C HIS A 219 22.53 -5.75 -1.04
N GLU A 220 23.05 -5.26 0.09
CA GLU A 220 24.45 -4.83 0.23
C GLU A 220 25.45 -5.96 0.03
N ASN A 221 25.07 -7.19 0.41
CA ASN A 221 25.87 -8.38 0.19
C ASN A 221 25.73 -9.00 -1.23
N GLY A 222 25.03 -8.32 -2.14
CA GLY A 222 24.89 -8.75 -3.53
C GLY A 222 23.97 -9.95 -3.73
N VAL A 223 23.11 -10.27 -2.76
CA VAL A 223 22.06 -11.30 -2.93
C VAL A 223 21.08 -10.83 -4.00
N SER A 224 20.64 -11.73 -4.90
CA SER A 224 19.69 -11.34 -5.96
C SER A 224 18.28 -11.07 -5.43
N ALA A 225 17.50 -10.29 -6.16
CA ALA A 225 16.09 -10.02 -5.82
C ALA A 225 15.27 -11.32 -5.71
N GLU A 226 15.49 -12.26 -6.63
CA GLU A 226 14.82 -13.56 -6.63
C GLU A 226 15.13 -14.36 -5.37
N SER A 227 16.39 -14.30 -4.92
CA SER A 227 16.81 -14.97 -3.68
C SER A 227 16.18 -14.31 -2.45
N CYS A 228 16.09 -12.98 -2.42
CA CYS A 228 15.40 -12.25 -1.35
C CYS A 228 13.90 -12.63 -1.29
N ILE A 229 13.21 -12.62 -2.42
CA ILE A 229 11.79 -13.00 -2.51
C ILE A 229 11.60 -14.46 -2.11
N SER A 230 12.51 -15.36 -2.52
CA SER A 230 12.46 -16.78 -2.13
C SER A 230 12.64 -16.97 -0.63
N ASP A 231 13.55 -16.23 0.01
CA ASP A 231 13.75 -16.23 1.46
C ASP A 231 12.50 -15.74 2.21
N ILE A 232 11.91 -14.62 1.77
CA ILE A 232 10.65 -14.09 2.34
C ILE A 232 9.58 -15.18 2.27
N ARG A 233 9.38 -15.81 1.12
CA ARG A 233 8.37 -16.86 0.91
C ARG A 233 8.63 -18.11 1.75
N THR A 234 9.88 -18.43 2.04
CA THR A 234 10.25 -19.56 2.91
C THR A 234 9.87 -19.28 4.36
N ARG A 235 10.04 -18.05 4.82
CA ARG A 235 9.71 -17.62 6.19
C ARG A 235 8.21 -17.33 6.36
N TRP A 236 7.57 -16.84 5.31
CA TRP A 236 6.17 -16.45 5.26
C TRP A 236 5.46 -17.29 4.19
N ASN A 237 4.93 -18.45 4.56
CA ASN A 237 4.16 -19.26 3.61
C ASN A 237 2.85 -18.54 3.26
N GLU A 238 2.72 -18.08 2.02
CA GLU A 238 1.57 -17.31 1.52
C GLU A 238 0.25 -18.13 1.46
N GLU A 239 0.31 -19.46 1.54
CA GLU A 239 -0.88 -20.30 1.62
C GLU A 239 -1.67 -20.11 2.93
N PHE A 240 -1.00 -19.59 3.96
CA PHE A 240 -1.64 -19.17 5.19
C PHE A 240 -2.02 -17.70 5.10
N SER A 241 -3.32 -17.40 5.11
CA SER A 241 -3.83 -16.03 4.99
C SER A 241 -3.21 -15.05 5.99
N HIS A 242 -2.87 -15.50 7.21
CA HIS A 242 -2.18 -14.67 8.19
C HIS A 242 -0.79 -14.22 7.70
N ASN A 243 -0.04 -15.07 7.03
CA ASN A 243 1.28 -14.76 6.49
C ASN A 243 1.18 -13.91 5.22
N TRP A 244 0.18 -14.21 4.38
CA TRP A 244 -0.07 -13.52 3.14
C TRP A 244 -0.30 -12.01 3.34
N CYS A 245 -1.12 -11.65 4.32
CA CYS A 245 -1.55 -10.27 4.58
C CYS A 245 -0.81 -9.61 5.77
N HIS A 246 0.20 -10.28 6.36
CA HIS A 246 0.93 -9.70 7.49
C HIS A 246 1.77 -8.49 7.06
N THR A 247 1.78 -7.43 7.88
CA THR A 247 2.52 -6.20 7.56
C THR A 247 4.02 -6.44 7.31
N ILE A 248 4.65 -7.37 8.03
CA ILE A 248 6.10 -7.62 7.91
C ILE A 248 6.44 -8.29 6.57
N SER A 249 5.74 -9.36 6.16
CA SER A 249 5.99 -10.03 4.87
C SER A 249 5.88 -9.04 3.71
N ASN A 250 4.85 -8.21 3.74
CA ASN A 250 4.61 -7.19 2.71
C ASN A 250 5.62 -6.04 2.77
N ALA A 251 6.04 -5.59 3.95
CA ALA A 251 7.11 -4.59 4.09
C ALA A 251 8.44 -5.08 3.52
N GLU A 252 8.77 -6.38 3.69
CA GLU A 252 9.98 -6.97 3.09
C GLU A 252 9.90 -7.00 1.56
N ILE A 253 8.72 -7.29 0.97
CA ILE A 253 8.50 -7.21 -0.48
C ILE A 253 8.64 -5.76 -0.98
N VAL A 254 8.03 -4.80 -0.31
CA VAL A 254 8.15 -3.37 -0.64
C VAL A 254 9.61 -2.92 -0.61
N ALA A 255 10.36 -3.24 0.46
CA ALA A 255 11.78 -2.89 0.58
C ALA A 255 12.62 -3.54 -0.54
N THR A 256 12.35 -4.82 -0.86
CA THR A 256 13.01 -5.52 -1.96
C THR A 256 12.74 -4.82 -3.29
N ALA A 257 11.48 -4.53 -3.63
CA ALA A 257 11.12 -3.91 -4.88
C ALA A 257 11.71 -2.50 -5.05
N LEU A 258 11.77 -1.71 -3.97
CA LEU A 258 12.41 -0.40 -3.98
C LEU A 258 13.92 -0.50 -4.21
N LEU A 259 14.64 -1.38 -3.50
CA LEU A 259 16.09 -1.51 -3.59
C LEU A 259 16.55 -2.07 -4.95
N TYR A 260 15.88 -3.10 -5.46
CA TYR A 260 16.29 -3.80 -6.68
C TYR A 260 15.66 -3.23 -7.96
N GLY A 261 14.71 -2.33 -7.83
CA GLY A 261 14.08 -1.63 -8.95
C GLY A 261 14.98 -0.62 -9.64
N ASN A 262 16.08 -0.19 -9.02
CA ASN A 262 17.05 0.77 -9.56
C ASN A 262 16.41 2.11 -9.97
N LYS A 263 15.42 2.59 -9.23
CA LYS A 263 14.63 3.80 -9.52
C LYS A 263 13.81 3.72 -10.82
N ASP A 264 13.74 2.58 -11.48
CA ASP A 264 12.81 2.36 -12.59
C ASP A 264 11.41 2.11 -12.02
N TYR A 265 10.48 3.01 -12.35
CA TYR A 265 9.12 2.97 -11.82
C TYR A 265 8.40 1.66 -12.19
N GLY A 266 8.43 1.32 -13.49
CA GLY A 266 7.76 0.12 -14.00
C GLY A 266 8.35 -1.16 -13.42
N LYS A 267 9.68 -1.26 -13.42
CA LYS A 267 10.39 -2.41 -12.85
C LYS A 267 10.07 -2.59 -11.37
N SER A 268 10.03 -1.50 -10.59
CA SER A 268 9.77 -1.55 -9.15
C SER A 268 8.36 -2.02 -8.83
N ILE A 269 7.32 -1.41 -9.45
CA ILE A 269 5.93 -1.84 -9.20
C ILE A 269 5.68 -3.26 -9.72
N CYS A 270 6.26 -3.63 -10.85
CA CYS A 270 6.15 -4.99 -11.39
C CYS A 270 6.85 -6.02 -10.49
N MET A 271 7.98 -5.68 -9.88
CA MET A 271 8.65 -6.56 -8.93
C MET A 271 7.80 -6.78 -7.66
N ALA A 272 7.21 -5.72 -7.11
CA ALA A 272 6.33 -5.80 -5.94
C ALA A 272 5.13 -6.71 -6.22
N VAL A 273 4.43 -6.48 -7.32
CA VAL A 273 3.25 -7.27 -7.71
C VAL A 273 3.62 -8.70 -8.09
N GLY A 274 4.70 -8.88 -8.86
CA GLY A 274 5.18 -10.21 -9.29
C GLY A 274 5.67 -11.10 -8.14
N ALA A 275 5.97 -10.53 -6.98
CA ALA A 275 6.33 -11.27 -5.78
C ALA A 275 5.14 -11.94 -5.07
N CYS A 276 3.91 -11.65 -5.49
CA CYS A 276 2.66 -12.07 -4.81
C CYS A 276 2.49 -11.42 -3.43
N PHE A 277 1.94 -12.15 -2.46
CA PHE A 277 1.42 -11.56 -1.22
C PHE A 277 0.31 -10.55 -1.54
N ASP A 278 0.26 -9.42 -0.87
CA ASP A 278 -0.76 -8.40 -1.10
C ASP A 278 -0.35 -7.50 -2.27
N THR A 279 -0.73 -7.89 -3.47
CA THR A 279 -0.17 -7.39 -4.73
C THR A 279 -0.50 -5.94 -5.02
N ASP A 280 -1.75 -5.53 -4.84
CA ASP A 280 -2.22 -4.17 -5.06
C ASP A 280 -1.68 -3.22 -4.00
N CYS A 281 -1.71 -3.63 -2.74
CA CYS A 281 -1.15 -2.89 -1.61
C CYS A 281 0.36 -2.66 -1.76
N ASN A 282 1.12 -3.72 -2.08
CA ASN A 282 2.57 -3.61 -2.28
C ASN A 282 2.92 -2.75 -3.50
N GLY A 283 2.19 -2.94 -4.60
CA GLY A 283 2.32 -2.12 -5.79
C GLY A 283 2.00 -0.65 -5.53
N ALA A 284 0.94 -0.37 -4.76
CA ALA A 284 0.55 0.98 -4.33
C ALA A 284 1.66 1.65 -3.53
N THR A 285 2.16 0.99 -2.49
CA THR A 285 3.20 1.54 -1.60
C THR A 285 4.50 1.83 -2.36
N VAL A 286 4.97 0.88 -3.18
CA VAL A 286 6.18 1.07 -4.01
C VAL A 286 5.99 2.22 -5.00
N GLY A 287 4.82 2.27 -5.66
CA GLY A 287 4.50 3.33 -6.60
C GLY A 287 4.39 4.71 -5.94
N SER A 288 3.93 4.76 -4.70
CA SER A 288 3.81 5.98 -3.89
C SER A 288 5.18 6.53 -3.49
N VAL A 289 6.01 5.69 -2.87
CA VAL A 289 7.37 6.08 -2.43
C VAL A 289 8.23 6.49 -3.62
N LEU A 290 8.31 5.63 -4.64
CA LEU A 290 9.16 5.90 -5.80
C LEU A 290 8.63 7.05 -6.65
N GLY A 291 7.30 7.13 -6.83
CA GLY A 291 6.66 8.24 -7.56
C GLY A 291 6.92 9.59 -6.91
N THR A 292 6.97 9.66 -5.57
CA THR A 292 7.36 10.87 -4.84
C THR A 292 8.84 11.19 -5.06
N ALA A 293 9.72 10.20 -5.00
CA ALA A 293 11.16 10.40 -5.15
C ALA A 293 11.57 10.88 -6.55
N ILE A 294 10.95 10.34 -7.61
CA ILE A 294 11.30 10.70 -9.00
C ILE A 294 10.43 11.82 -9.60
N GLY A 295 9.28 12.09 -9.00
CA GLY A 295 8.30 13.08 -9.47
C GLY A 295 7.40 12.59 -10.61
N TYR A 296 6.20 13.18 -10.70
CA TYR A 296 5.15 12.77 -11.67
C TYR A 296 5.62 12.75 -13.13
N ASN A 297 6.46 13.71 -13.53
CA ASN A 297 6.92 13.82 -14.92
C ASN A 297 7.85 12.67 -15.34
N ALA A 298 8.56 12.06 -14.40
CA ALA A 298 9.45 10.94 -14.65
C ALA A 298 8.70 9.58 -14.70
N ILE A 299 7.45 9.53 -14.23
CA ILE A 299 6.62 8.31 -14.38
C ILE A 299 6.25 8.16 -15.87
N PRO A 300 6.59 7.01 -16.50
CA PRO A 300 6.24 6.79 -17.91
C PRO A 300 4.72 6.87 -18.16
N SER A 301 4.33 7.48 -19.28
CA SER A 301 2.93 7.65 -19.69
C SER A 301 2.18 6.33 -19.76
N TYR A 302 2.84 5.26 -20.17
CA TYR A 302 2.28 3.91 -20.17
C TYR A 302 1.58 3.54 -18.84
N TRP A 303 2.15 3.92 -17.70
CA TRP A 303 1.59 3.60 -16.39
C TRP A 303 0.50 4.58 -15.96
N LYS A 304 0.69 5.89 -16.18
CA LYS A 304 -0.19 6.94 -15.64
C LYS A 304 -1.40 7.27 -16.51
N ASP A 305 -1.30 7.12 -17.84
CA ASP A 305 -2.37 7.57 -18.74
C ASP A 305 -3.59 6.64 -18.71
N ARG A 306 -3.44 5.40 -18.23
CA ARG A 306 -4.51 4.39 -18.15
C ARG A 306 -5.63 4.73 -17.16
N VAL A 307 -5.39 5.63 -16.21
CA VAL A 307 -6.37 6.02 -15.19
C VAL A 307 -7.17 7.27 -15.54
N ASN A 308 -6.83 7.93 -16.66
CA ASN A 308 -7.53 9.09 -17.22
C ASN A 308 -7.93 10.11 -16.14
N ASP A 309 -6.99 10.46 -15.26
CA ASP A 309 -7.19 11.41 -14.14
C ASP A 309 -8.43 11.14 -13.26
N THR A 310 -8.93 9.91 -13.25
CA THR A 310 -10.19 9.58 -12.57
C THR A 310 -10.00 8.47 -11.55
N LEU A 311 -10.43 8.73 -10.30
CA LEU A 311 -10.50 7.77 -9.22
C LEU A 311 -11.95 7.59 -8.77
N GLU A 312 -12.43 6.35 -8.75
CA GLU A 312 -13.67 5.97 -8.09
C GLU A 312 -13.43 5.63 -6.62
N SER A 313 -14.44 5.91 -5.78
CA SER A 313 -14.36 5.64 -4.35
C SER A 313 -15.73 5.23 -3.81
N THR A 314 -15.71 4.50 -2.70
CA THR A 314 -16.92 4.20 -1.91
C THR A 314 -17.19 5.24 -0.81
N LEU A 315 -16.35 6.27 -0.72
CA LEU A 315 -16.48 7.29 0.31
C LEU A 315 -17.63 8.25 -0.02
N MET A 316 -18.51 8.47 0.94
CA MET A 316 -19.65 9.37 0.78
C MET A 316 -19.18 10.80 0.45
N GLY A 317 -19.67 11.35 -0.64
CA GLY A 317 -19.26 12.67 -1.15
C GLY A 317 -18.03 12.67 -2.06
N TYR A 318 -17.37 11.51 -2.26
CA TYR A 318 -16.17 11.35 -3.09
C TYR A 318 -16.30 10.20 -4.10
N ASN A 319 -17.50 9.90 -4.58
CA ASN A 319 -17.76 8.71 -5.42
C ASN A 319 -16.92 8.66 -6.70
N SER A 320 -16.55 9.81 -7.25
CA SER A 320 -15.62 9.96 -8.35
C SER A 320 -14.89 11.28 -8.21
N VAL A 321 -13.56 11.26 -8.23
CA VAL A 321 -12.72 12.45 -8.07
C VAL A 321 -11.66 12.52 -9.15
N SER A 322 -11.24 13.75 -9.50
CA SER A 322 -10.03 13.96 -10.31
C SER A 322 -8.80 13.77 -9.43
N ILE A 323 -7.84 12.99 -9.91
CA ILE A 323 -6.58 12.71 -9.21
C ILE A 323 -5.76 14.00 -9.11
N SER A 324 -5.71 14.78 -10.20
CA SER A 324 -4.99 16.07 -10.23
C SER A 324 -5.60 17.10 -9.28
N ASP A 325 -6.93 17.19 -9.20
CA ASP A 325 -7.63 18.06 -8.24
C ASP A 325 -7.32 17.65 -6.78
N MET A 326 -7.28 16.36 -6.50
CA MET A 326 -6.89 15.87 -5.17
C MET A 326 -5.42 16.17 -4.85
N ALA A 327 -4.53 16.11 -5.84
CA ALA A 327 -3.13 16.51 -5.66
C ALA A 327 -2.99 18.01 -5.36
N GLU A 328 -3.74 18.88 -6.07
CA GLU A 328 -3.78 20.32 -5.78
C GLU A 328 -4.31 20.60 -4.37
N LYS A 329 -5.39 19.96 -3.96
CA LYS A 329 -5.93 20.07 -2.60
C LYS A 329 -4.95 19.59 -1.53
N THR A 330 -4.13 18.59 -1.83
CA THR A 330 -3.08 18.11 -0.92
C THR A 330 -2.01 19.19 -0.70
N LEU A 331 -1.64 19.92 -1.75
CA LEU A 331 -0.69 21.05 -1.64
C LEU A 331 -1.15 22.13 -0.67
N ASP A 332 -2.46 22.33 -0.52
CA ASP A 332 -2.99 23.33 0.42
C ASP A 332 -2.70 22.98 1.88
N PHE A 333 -2.57 21.71 2.23
CA PHE A 333 -2.17 21.28 3.57
C PHE A 333 -0.67 21.50 3.82
N ILE A 334 0.17 21.45 2.78
CA ILE A 334 1.61 21.71 2.87
C ILE A 334 1.86 23.22 3.02
N LYS A 335 1.16 24.06 2.24
CA LYS A 335 1.36 25.51 2.21
C LYS A 335 0.87 26.24 3.45
N LYS A 336 0.02 25.64 4.26
CA LYS A 336 -0.57 26.22 5.47
C LYS A 336 0.27 26.02 6.73
N ASN A 337 1.49 25.51 6.61
CA ASN A 337 2.42 25.28 7.71
C ASN A 337 3.39 26.43 7.92
#